data_ba3b4263b6b01200efc15d9f7623487e
#
_entry.id   ba3b4263b6b01200efc15d9f7623487e
#
_cell.length_a   1.000
_cell.length_b   1.000
_cell.length_c   1.000
_cell.angle_alpha   90.00
_cell.angle_beta   90.00
_cell.angle_gamma   90.00
#
_symmetry.space_group_name_H-M   'P 1'
#
loop_
_entity.id
_entity.type
_entity.pdbx_description
1 polymer ?
#
loop_
_entity_poly.entity_id
_entity_poly.type
_entity_poly.pdbx_seq_one_letter_code
_entity_poly.pdbx_strand_id
1 'polypeptide(L)'
;MHRHGYQGRKFHRERDQRRALIKGLADSLVKYETIETTLPKAKEIVPYIEKLITKAKKGDLHSRRQVISGLQTVESAHKLVDEIAPKLTGRVSGHVRVTRTRIRRGDNTQLARVSFVDDLKEAPVAKSSKVTEAPSTAKAKEDKK
;
A
#
# COMPACT_ATOMS: atom_id res chain seq x y z
N MET A 1 -6.70 -34.52 -1.89
CA MET A 1 -6.87 -33.14 -1.41
C MET A 1 -6.81 -32.21 -2.62
N HIS A 2 -7.92 -31.54 -2.95
CA HIS A 2 -8.01 -30.60 -4.05
C HIS A 2 -7.31 -29.28 -3.71
N ARG A 3 -6.37 -28.83 -4.56
CA ARG A 3 -5.59 -27.59 -4.35
C ARG A 3 -5.76 -26.59 -5.49
N HIS A 4 -6.79 -26.79 -6.33
CA HIS A 4 -6.99 -25.98 -7.54
C HIS A 4 -7.35 -24.52 -7.27
N GLY A 5 -7.93 -24.18 -6.13
CA GLY A 5 -8.26 -22.81 -5.75
C GLY A 5 -7.12 -22.02 -5.07
N TYR A 6 -5.96 -22.65 -4.83
CA TYR A 6 -4.85 -21.96 -4.18
C TYR A 6 -3.87 -21.39 -5.23
N GLN A 7 -3.76 -20.10 -5.26
CA GLN A 7 -2.76 -19.37 -6.05
C GLN A 7 -1.67 -18.81 -5.12
N GLY A 8 -0.42 -18.83 -5.55
CA GLY A 8 0.72 -18.30 -4.81
C GLY A 8 1.66 -19.36 -4.25
N ARG A 9 2.79 -18.91 -3.72
CA ARG A 9 3.86 -19.77 -3.21
C ARG A 9 3.66 -20.11 -1.75
N LYS A 10 3.88 -21.36 -1.38
CA LYS A 10 3.74 -21.82 0.02
C LYS A 10 4.98 -21.54 0.86
N PHE A 11 6.16 -21.40 0.25
CA PHE A 11 7.46 -21.19 0.92
C PHE A 11 7.82 -22.22 1.98
N HIS A 12 7.32 -23.47 1.86
CA HIS A 12 7.49 -24.52 2.86
C HIS A 12 7.10 -24.09 4.29
N ARG A 13 6.04 -23.26 4.38
CA ARG A 13 5.53 -22.69 5.63
C ARG A 13 4.07 -23.02 5.83
N GLU A 14 3.66 -23.08 7.07
CA GLU A 14 2.27 -23.14 7.48
C GLU A 14 1.53 -21.84 7.13
N ARG A 15 0.23 -21.85 7.26
CA ARG A 15 -0.63 -20.73 6.83
C ARG A 15 -0.33 -19.42 7.56
N ASP A 16 -0.20 -19.51 8.88
CA ASP A 16 0.09 -18.37 9.78
C ASP A 16 1.51 -17.82 9.59
N GLN A 17 2.50 -18.71 9.57
CA GLN A 17 3.91 -18.36 9.32
C GLN A 17 4.10 -17.69 7.94
N ARG A 18 3.39 -18.19 6.92
CA ARG A 18 3.43 -17.58 5.59
C ARG A 18 2.79 -16.19 5.58
N ARG A 19 1.65 -16.02 6.29
CA ARG A 19 1.03 -14.70 6.45
C ARG A 19 1.94 -13.74 7.18
N ALA A 20 2.57 -14.17 8.28
CA ALA A 20 3.52 -13.35 9.03
C ALA A 20 4.71 -12.94 8.16
N LEU A 21 5.27 -13.85 7.35
CA LEU A 21 6.34 -13.53 6.41
C LEU A 21 5.95 -12.41 5.43
N ILE A 22 4.79 -12.54 4.78
CA ILE A 22 4.34 -11.54 3.79
C ILE A 22 3.99 -10.21 4.47
N LYS A 23 3.34 -10.22 5.63
CA LYS A 23 3.07 -9.02 6.42
C LYS A 23 4.36 -8.31 6.84
N GLY A 24 5.35 -9.04 7.36
CA GLY A 24 6.64 -8.47 7.76
C GLY A 24 7.42 -7.89 6.59
N LEU A 25 7.39 -8.52 5.41
CA LEU A 25 7.99 -7.95 4.20
C LEU A 25 7.27 -6.69 3.72
N ALA A 26 5.94 -6.66 3.79
CA ALA A 26 5.15 -5.48 3.44
C ALA A 26 5.41 -4.33 4.42
N ASP A 27 5.47 -4.62 5.70
CA ASP A 27 5.80 -3.67 6.76
C ASP A 27 7.19 -3.04 6.54
N SER A 28 8.19 -3.88 6.26
CA SER A 28 9.54 -3.42 5.94
C SER A 28 9.57 -2.55 4.67
N LEU A 29 8.81 -2.91 3.63
CA LEU A 29 8.74 -2.10 2.41
C LEU A 29 8.13 -0.73 2.67
N VAL A 30 7.07 -0.64 3.46
CA VAL A 30 6.45 0.65 3.84
C VAL A 30 7.40 1.48 4.68
N LYS A 31 8.11 0.85 5.64
CA LYS A 31 9.02 1.54 6.55
C LYS A 31 10.24 2.11 5.84
N TYR A 32 10.89 1.31 5.00
CA TYR A 32 12.16 1.64 4.35
C TYR A 32 12.03 2.05 2.88
N GLU A 33 10.81 1.99 2.29
CA GLU A 33 10.48 2.36 0.91
C GLU A 33 11.17 1.50 -0.16
N THR A 34 12.25 0.82 0.21
CA THR A 34 12.96 -0.14 -0.62
C THR A 34 13.48 -1.30 0.22
N ILE A 35 13.37 -2.53 -0.29
CA ILE A 35 13.89 -3.73 0.37
C ILE A 35 14.58 -4.65 -0.64
N GLU A 36 15.58 -5.41 -0.19
CA GLU A 36 16.19 -6.47 -0.97
C GLU A 36 15.83 -7.83 -0.39
N THR A 37 15.32 -8.72 -1.22
CA THR A 37 14.91 -10.07 -0.80
C THR A 37 15.07 -11.06 -1.95
N THR A 38 14.78 -12.35 -1.72
CA THR A 38 14.84 -13.34 -2.80
C THR A 38 13.74 -13.11 -3.82
N LEU A 39 14.04 -13.35 -5.11
CA LEU A 39 13.12 -13.12 -6.22
C LEU A 39 11.72 -13.76 -6.03
N PRO A 40 11.58 -15.01 -5.51
CA PRO A 40 10.26 -15.58 -5.24
C PRO A 40 9.45 -14.79 -4.21
N LYS A 41 10.08 -14.31 -3.13
CA LYS A 41 9.42 -13.49 -2.10
C LYS A 41 9.04 -12.12 -2.66
N ALA A 42 9.94 -11.51 -3.45
CA ALA A 42 9.68 -10.25 -4.12
C ALA A 42 8.45 -10.30 -5.04
N LYS A 43 8.27 -11.41 -5.77
CA LYS A 43 7.11 -11.59 -6.64
C LYS A 43 5.79 -11.78 -5.87
N GLU A 44 5.84 -12.40 -4.69
CA GLU A 44 4.62 -12.63 -3.88
C GLU A 44 4.19 -11.39 -3.09
N ILE A 45 5.12 -10.50 -2.73
CA ILE A 45 4.77 -9.29 -2.00
C ILE A 45 4.03 -8.27 -2.88
N VAL A 46 4.34 -8.18 -4.18
CA VAL A 46 3.76 -7.20 -5.10
C VAL A 46 2.24 -7.23 -5.09
N PRO A 47 1.55 -8.35 -5.38
CA PRO A 47 0.09 -8.37 -5.38
C PRO A 47 -0.52 -8.11 -4.00
N TYR A 48 0.22 -8.37 -2.93
CA TYR A 48 -0.23 -8.11 -1.57
C TYR A 48 -0.20 -6.62 -1.24
N ILE A 49 0.94 -5.96 -1.49
CA ILE A 49 1.10 -4.53 -1.18
C ILE A 49 0.25 -3.65 -2.10
N GLU A 50 0.08 -4.00 -3.37
CA GLU A 50 -0.80 -3.27 -4.30
C GLU A 50 -2.25 -3.22 -3.81
N LYS A 51 -2.75 -4.33 -3.25
CA LYS A 51 -4.08 -4.37 -2.62
C LYS A 51 -4.16 -3.45 -1.40
N LEU A 52 -3.10 -3.35 -0.59
CA LEU A 52 -3.06 -2.46 0.55
C LEU A 52 -3.00 -0.99 0.12
N ILE A 53 -2.20 -0.66 -0.90
CA ILE A 53 -2.12 0.68 -1.48
C ILE A 53 -3.49 1.11 -2.03
N THR A 54 -4.17 0.25 -2.78
CA THR A 54 -5.50 0.55 -3.30
C THR A 54 -6.50 0.85 -2.18
N LYS A 55 -6.43 0.13 -1.04
CA LYS A 55 -7.24 0.42 0.13
C LYS A 55 -6.84 1.72 0.81
N ALA A 56 -5.53 1.96 0.97
CA ALA A 56 -5.02 3.19 1.56
C ALA A 56 -5.47 4.44 0.78
N LYS A 57 -5.49 4.36 -0.55
CA LYS A 57 -5.92 5.46 -1.44
C LYS A 57 -7.42 5.79 -1.31
N LYS A 58 -8.27 4.86 -0.87
CA LYS A 58 -9.69 5.13 -0.64
C LYS A 58 -9.92 6.08 0.54
N GLY A 59 -9.09 6.01 1.59
CA GLY A 59 -9.12 6.91 2.73
C GLY A 59 -10.29 6.75 3.70
N ASP A 60 -11.23 5.82 3.45
CA ASP A 60 -12.35 5.56 4.34
C ASP A 60 -11.92 4.79 5.59
N LEU A 61 -12.69 4.91 6.68
CA LEU A 61 -12.40 4.25 7.97
C LEU A 61 -12.29 2.72 7.82
N HIS A 62 -13.17 2.12 7.01
CA HIS A 62 -13.16 0.68 6.77
C HIS A 62 -11.86 0.23 6.10
N SER A 63 -11.43 0.92 5.04
CA SER A 63 -10.19 0.62 4.34
C SER A 63 -8.97 0.85 5.23
N ARG A 64 -8.96 1.90 6.06
CA ARG A 64 -7.89 2.14 7.05
C ARG A 64 -7.76 0.97 8.03
N ARG A 65 -8.86 0.49 8.58
CA ARG A 65 -8.87 -0.71 9.45
C ARG A 65 -8.35 -1.96 8.74
N GLN A 66 -8.67 -2.13 7.45
CA GLN A 66 -8.16 -3.23 6.64
C GLN A 66 -6.65 -3.13 6.39
N VAL A 67 -6.11 -1.92 6.21
CA VAL A 67 -4.67 -1.70 6.08
C VAL A 67 -3.96 -2.03 7.39
N ILE A 68 -4.47 -1.58 8.53
CA ILE A 68 -3.93 -1.91 9.86
C ILE A 68 -3.91 -3.44 10.06
N SER A 69 -4.99 -4.14 9.75
CA SER A 69 -5.03 -5.61 9.87
C SER A 69 -4.09 -6.33 8.88
N GLY A 70 -3.73 -5.68 7.79
CA GLY A 70 -2.86 -6.21 6.74
C GLY A 70 -1.38 -6.02 7.01
N LEU A 71 -0.97 -5.06 7.82
CA LEU A 71 0.42 -4.82 8.19
C LEU A 71 0.74 -5.40 9.58
N GLN A 72 2.00 -5.38 9.94
CA GLN A 72 2.46 -5.93 11.22
C GLN A 72 2.42 -4.87 12.32
N THR A 73 2.77 -3.61 11.99
CA THR A 73 2.79 -2.49 12.92
C THR A 73 1.75 -1.43 12.54
N VAL A 74 1.21 -0.76 13.55
CA VAL A 74 0.24 0.33 13.34
C VAL A 74 0.93 1.56 12.74
N GLU A 75 2.17 1.80 13.11
CA GLU A 75 3.00 2.90 12.58
C GLU A 75 3.16 2.82 11.06
N SER A 76 3.52 1.63 10.56
CA SER A 76 3.62 1.42 9.10
C SER A 76 2.26 1.59 8.42
N ALA A 77 1.16 1.19 9.05
CA ALA A 77 -0.17 1.42 8.50
C ALA A 77 -0.49 2.92 8.40
N HIS A 78 -0.16 3.71 9.40
CA HIS A 78 -0.30 5.17 9.35
C HIS A 78 0.59 5.77 8.28
N LYS A 79 1.88 5.40 8.23
CA LYS A 79 2.80 5.86 7.16
C LYS A 79 2.24 5.57 5.76
N LEU A 80 1.68 4.36 5.54
CA LEU A 80 1.11 3.99 4.25
C LEU A 80 -0.11 4.84 3.88
N VAL A 81 -1.04 5.11 4.83
CA VAL A 81 -2.29 5.83 4.57
C VAL A 81 -2.08 7.34 4.51
N ASP A 82 -1.30 7.89 5.45
CA ASP A 82 -1.21 9.34 5.66
C ASP A 82 -0.07 9.98 4.86
N GLU A 83 1.04 9.25 4.60
CA GLU A 83 2.21 9.80 3.91
C GLU A 83 2.37 9.27 2.47
N ILE A 84 2.27 7.93 2.28
CA ILE A 84 2.59 7.30 0.99
C ILE A 84 1.40 7.38 0.04
N ALA A 85 0.18 7.01 0.47
CA ALA A 85 -0.98 6.96 -0.41
C ALA A 85 -1.32 8.31 -1.08
N PRO A 86 -1.20 9.47 -0.42
CA PRO A 86 -1.41 10.77 -1.06
C PRO A 86 -0.40 11.08 -2.16
N LYS A 87 0.83 10.56 -2.06
CA LYS A 87 1.89 10.77 -3.05
C LYS A 87 1.72 9.90 -4.30
N LEU A 88 1.06 8.74 -4.16
CA LEU A 88 0.84 7.79 -5.25
C LEU A 88 -0.38 8.12 -6.14
N THR A 89 -0.76 9.38 -6.27
CA THR A 89 -1.98 9.79 -7.00
C THR A 89 -1.89 9.63 -8.52
N GLY A 90 -0.68 9.70 -9.08
CA GLY A 90 -0.44 9.67 -10.52
C GLY A 90 -0.74 8.34 -11.22
N ARG A 91 -0.93 7.24 -10.45
CA ARG A 91 -1.15 5.88 -10.99
C ARG A 91 -2.39 5.24 -10.39
N VAL A 92 -3.05 4.42 -11.19
CA VAL A 92 -4.16 3.57 -10.71
C VAL A 92 -3.62 2.27 -10.12
N SER A 93 -2.55 1.70 -10.71
CA SER A 93 -1.90 0.46 -10.29
C SER A 93 -0.43 0.44 -10.72
N GLY A 94 0.32 -0.58 -10.29
CA GLY A 94 1.75 -0.70 -10.63
C GLY A 94 2.61 0.28 -9.82
N HIS A 95 2.30 0.46 -8.54
CA HIS A 95 3.02 1.35 -7.64
C HIS A 95 4.39 0.82 -7.22
N VAL A 96 4.60 -0.50 -7.38
CA VAL A 96 5.81 -1.19 -6.90
C VAL A 96 6.53 -1.87 -8.05
N ARG A 97 7.85 -1.73 -8.08
CA ARG A 97 8.76 -2.33 -9.06
C ARG A 97 9.65 -3.38 -8.42
N VAL A 98 9.85 -4.49 -9.13
CA VAL A 98 10.81 -5.54 -8.76
C VAL A 98 11.96 -5.53 -9.76
N THR A 99 13.16 -5.24 -9.29
CA THR A 99 14.39 -5.26 -10.09
C THR A 99 15.29 -6.38 -9.62
N ARG A 100 15.72 -7.27 -10.51
CA ARG A 100 16.72 -8.29 -10.16
C ARG A 100 18.04 -7.59 -9.82
N THR A 101 18.69 -8.03 -8.76
CA THR A 101 19.99 -7.50 -8.34
C THR A 101 21.07 -8.57 -8.51
N ARG A 102 21.77 -8.89 -7.46
CA ARG A 102 22.88 -9.84 -7.46
C ARG A 102 22.41 -11.25 -7.10
N ILE A 103 23.29 -12.20 -7.38
CA ILE A 103 23.17 -13.56 -6.87
C ILE A 103 23.83 -13.60 -5.48
N ARG A 104 23.14 -14.21 -4.51
CA ARG A 104 23.64 -14.33 -3.14
C ARG A 104 24.73 -15.41 -3.10
N ARG A 105 25.87 -15.06 -2.49
CA ARG A 105 26.95 -16.02 -2.25
C ARG A 105 26.49 -17.07 -1.25
N GLY A 106 26.90 -18.32 -1.46
CA GLY A 106 26.58 -19.47 -0.62
C GLY A 106 25.52 -20.37 -1.22
N ASP A 107 24.32 -19.86 -1.48
CA ASP A 107 23.19 -20.65 -2.01
C ASP A 107 22.80 -20.33 -3.46
N ASN A 108 23.56 -19.49 -4.13
CA ASN A 108 23.35 -19.06 -5.53
C ASN A 108 21.93 -18.52 -5.80
N THR A 109 21.25 -18.00 -4.79
CA THR A 109 19.87 -17.51 -4.91
C THR A 109 19.82 -16.14 -5.54
N GLN A 110 18.98 -15.96 -6.56
CA GLN A 110 18.72 -14.66 -7.18
C GLN A 110 18.03 -13.73 -6.20
N LEU A 111 18.65 -12.59 -5.91
CA LEU A 111 18.07 -11.49 -5.13
C LEU A 111 17.32 -10.52 -6.05
N ALA A 112 16.38 -9.80 -5.46
CA ALA A 112 15.63 -8.76 -6.13
C ALA A 112 15.34 -7.61 -5.15
N ARG A 113 15.44 -6.40 -5.67
CA ARG A 113 15.03 -5.18 -4.99
C ARG A 113 13.58 -4.89 -5.31
N VAL A 114 12.82 -4.61 -4.28
CA VAL A 114 11.43 -4.15 -4.37
C VAL A 114 11.40 -2.70 -3.89
N SER A 115 10.91 -1.78 -4.71
CA SER A 115 10.83 -0.35 -4.39
C SER A 115 9.56 0.26 -4.95
N PHE A 116 9.12 1.37 -4.38
CA PHE A 116 8.11 2.20 -5.02
C PHE A 116 8.65 2.79 -6.31
N VAL A 117 7.76 3.02 -7.29
CA VAL A 117 8.10 3.57 -8.61
C VAL A 117 8.13 5.11 -8.54
N ASP A 118 7.19 5.67 -7.78
CA ASP A 118 7.05 7.12 -7.63
C ASP A 118 7.97 7.61 -6.49
N ASP A 119 8.54 8.79 -6.64
CA ASP A 119 9.41 9.39 -5.63
C ASP A 119 8.59 9.83 -4.41
N LEU A 120 8.82 9.16 -3.28
CA LEU A 120 8.14 9.46 -2.02
C LEU A 120 8.74 10.65 -1.27
N LYS A 121 9.86 11.19 -1.74
CA LYS A 121 10.53 12.35 -1.13
C LYS A 121 9.88 13.68 -1.51
N GLU A 122 9.16 13.74 -2.63
CA GLU A 122 8.44 14.94 -3.04
C GLU A 122 7.22 15.18 -2.15
N ALA A 123 6.95 16.46 -1.87
CA ALA A 123 5.77 16.85 -1.10
C ALA A 123 4.48 16.40 -1.83
N PRO A 124 3.44 15.95 -1.12
CA PRO A 124 2.19 15.57 -1.75
C PRO A 124 1.59 16.77 -2.47
N VAL A 125 1.22 16.60 -3.74
CA VAL A 125 0.48 17.61 -4.48
C VAL A 125 -0.84 17.85 -3.78
N ALA A 126 -0.99 19.00 -3.14
CA ALA A 126 -2.20 19.41 -2.46
C ALA A 126 -3.37 19.34 -3.44
N LYS A 127 -4.33 18.46 -3.20
CA LYS A 127 -5.62 18.53 -3.89
C LYS A 127 -6.29 19.82 -3.41
N SER A 128 -6.38 20.81 -4.29
CA SER A 128 -7.18 22.00 -4.03
C SER A 128 -8.62 21.54 -3.78
N SER A 129 -9.05 21.58 -2.54
CA SER A 129 -10.44 21.41 -2.18
C SER A 129 -11.19 22.60 -2.78
N LYS A 130 -11.89 22.40 -3.90
CA LYS A 130 -12.96 23.29 -4.32
C LYS A 130 -14.03 23.22 -3.25
N VAL A 131 -13.94 24.14 -2.32
CA VAL A 131 -15.07 24.51 -1.46
C VAL A 131 -16.11 25.13 -2.39
N THR A 132 -17.13 24.39 -2.72
CA THR A 132 -18.36 24.93 -3.30
C THR A 132 -19.08 25.64 -2.16
N GLU A 133 -18.89 26.96 -2.11
CA GLU A 133 -19.78 27.83 -1.34
C GLU A 133 -21.21 27.69 -1.90
N ALA A 134 -22.10 27.19 -1.06
CA ALA A 134 -23.52 27.25 -1.32
C ALA A 134 -24.02 28.69 -1.10
N PRO A 135 -24.77 29.28 -2.03
CA PRO A 135 -25.31 30.62 -1.81
C PRO A 135 -26.42 30.56 -0.75
N SER A 136 -26.22 31.30 0.33
CA SER A 136 -27.23 31.55 1.35
C SER A 136 -28.32 32.46 0.76
N THR A 137 -29.46 31.91 0.44
CA THR A 137 -30.67 32.70 0.15
C THR A 137 -31.28 33.18 1.47
N ALA A 138 -30.97 34.43 1.80
CA ALA A 138 -31.71 35.19 2.80
C ALA A 138 -33.08 35.52 2.26
N LYS A 139 -34.14 34.94 2.85
CA LYS A 139 -35.51 35.42 2.66
C LYS A 139 -35.84 36.49 3.69
N ALA A 140 -35.86 37.72 3.25
CA ALA A 140 -36.49 38.80 3.96
C ALA A 140 -38.02 38.54 4.04
N LYS A 141 -38.58 38.55 5.25
CA LYS A 141 -40.00 38.70 5.48
C LYS A 141 -40.28 40.19 5.67
N GLU A 142 -40.99 40.75 4.71
CA GLU A 142 -41.67 42.03 4.89
C GLU A 142 -42.97 41.80 5.62
N ASP A 143 -43.10 42.47 6.77
CA ASP A 143 -44.36 42.66 7.45
C ASP A 143 -45.20 43.70 6.69
N LYS A 144 -46.45 43.38 6.42
CA LYS A 144 -47.50 44.36 6.19
C LYS A 144 -48.80 43.93 6.89
N LYS A 145 -49.13 44.72 7.87
CA LYS A 145 -50.45 45.20 8.30
C LYS A 145 -51.48 44.17 8.74
#